data_b38478efdd426e1af1e056b89f1f4756
#
_entry.id   b38478efdd426e1af1e056b89f1f4756
#
_cell.length_a   1.000
_cell.length_b   1.000
_cell.length_c   1.000
_cell.angle_alpha   90.00
_cell.angle_beta   90.00
_cell.angle_gamma   90.00
#
_symmetry.space_group_name_H-M   'P 1'
#
loop_
_entity.id
_entity.type
_entity.pdbx_description
1 polymer ?
#
loop_
_entity_poly.entity_id
_entity_poly.type
_entity_poly.pdbx_seq_one_letter_code
_entity_poly.pdbx_strand_id
1 'polypeptide(L)'
;MRITQLSSQSVAFPSPELALREPNGLLALGGDLAAPRLLAAYQRGIFPWFSPGEMILWWSPDPRAVLFPKDLHISRSMRRFLKRCPYHFTLNHAFADVISACASQRDEGTWIGDDVQQSYCQLHALGYAHSVEVWSKSELIGGLYGIAIGKLFCGESMFSRADNASKSALMVFCHHFIRQGGELIDCQVLNAHTASLGAIEIPRNFFMRQLSQLQFSPLSAECWLPQSLNFSSTIQ
;
A
#
# COMPACT_ATOMS: atom_id res chain seq x y z
N MET A 1 12.78 2.42 -27.50
CA MET A 1 13.43 2.53 -26.19
C MET A 1 13.62 1.11 -25.66
N ARG A 2 14.75 0.76 -25.07
CA ARG A 2 15.03 -0.61 -24.60
C ARG A 2 14.64 -0.69 -23.10
N ILE A 3 13.77 -1.64 -22.71
CA ILE A 3 13.45 -1.90 -21.32
C ILE A 3 14.68 -2.53 -20.65
N THR A 4 15.03 -2.08 -19.45
CA THR A 4 16.18 -2.61 -18.70
C THR A 4 15.85 -3.98 -18.11
N GLN A 5 16.67 -4.98 -18.41
CA GLN A 5 16.64 -6.26 -17.72
C GLN A 5 17.50 -6.18 -16.46
N LEU A 6 16.91 -6.46 -15.29
CA LEU A 6 17.62 -6.42 -14.02
C LEU A 6 18.47 -7.67 -13.82
N SER A 7 19.67 -7.47 -13.29
CA SER A 7 20.56 -8.57 -12.88
C SER A 7 20.14 -9.11 -11.51
N SER A 8 20.26 -10.41 -11.30
CA SER A 8 20.10 -11.05 -9.99
C SER A 8 21.22 -10.70 -9.00
N GLN A 9 22.35 -10.18 -9.50
CA GLN A 9 23.53 -9.87 -8.68
C GLN A 9 23.53 -8.42 -8.14
N SER A 10 22.57 -7.57 -8.51
CA SER A 10 22.53 -6.17 -8.12
C SER A 10 21.09 -5.74 -7.87
N VAL A 11 20.86 -5.03 -6.76
CA VAL A 11 19.56 -4.42 -6.43
C VAL A 11 19.35 -3.06 -7.09
N ALA A 12 20.26 -2.62 -7.96
CA ALA A 12 20.17 -1.33 -8.63
C ALA A 12 19.02 -1.30 -9.64
N PHE A 13 18.36 -0.16 -9.72
CA PHE A 13 17.31 0.14 -10.69
C PHE A 13 17.74 1.30 -11.61
N PRO A 14 17.26 1.34 -12.87
CA PRO A 14 17.36 2.53 -13.69
C PRO A 14 16.62 3.72 -13.05
N SER A 15 16.91 4.93 -13.53
CA SER A 15 16.13 6.11 -13.08
C SER A 15 14.65 5.95 -13.42
N PRO A 16 13.71 6.26 -12.50
CA PRO A 16 12.28 6.27 -12.80
C PRO A 16 11.89 7.16 -14.00
N GLU A 17 12.70 8.16 -14.31
CA GLU A 17 12.49 9.03 -15.48
C GLU A 17 12.58 8.30 -16.82
N LEU A 18 13.24 7.12 -16.84
CA LEU A 18 13.37 6.26 -18.02
C LEU A 18 12.16 5.35 -18.23
N ALA A 19 11.16 5.36 -17.33
CA ALA A 19 9.95 4.57 -17.49
C ALA A 19 9.21 4.93 -18.77
N LEU A 20 8.64 3.92 -19.44
CA LEU A 20 7.90 4.09 -20.68
C LEU A 20 6.66 4.96 -20.46
N ARG A 21 6.24 5.66 -21.52
CA ARG A 21 4.93 6.31 -21.59
C ARG A 21 3.82 5.34 -21.95
N GLU A 22 4.17 4.32 -22.75
CA GLU A 22 3.25 3.28 -23.21
C GLU A 22 3.99 1.91 -23.22
N PRO A 23 3.57 0.94 -22.39
CA PRO A 23 2.61 1.08 -21.28
C PRO A 23 3.12 2.03 -20.19
N ASN A 24 2.22 2.84 -19.62
CA ASN A 24 2.57 3.92 -18.69
C ASN A 24 3.31 3.40 -17.45
N GLY A 25 4.54 3.80 -17.29
CA GLY A 25 5.33 3.53 -16.09
C GLY A 25 6.19 2.26 -16.13
N LEU A 26 6.11 1.43 -17.17
CA LEU A 26 6.97 0.25 -17.25
C LEU A 26 8.45 0.67 -17.35
N LEU A 27 9.25 0.23 -16.37
CA LEU A 27 10.61 0.68 -16.18
C LEU A 27 11.65 -0.42 -16.44
N ALA A 28 11.42 -1.60 -15.87
CA ALA A 28 12.36 -2.71 -15.94
C ALA A 28 11.65 -4.06 -15.83
N LEU A 29 12.38 -5.12 -16.13
CA LEU A 29 11.89 -6.50 -16.06
C LEU A 29 12.95 -7.43 -15.42
N GLY A 30 12.50 -8.57 -14.87
CA GLY A 30 13.37 -9.56 -14.24
C GLY A 30 13.81 -9.18 -12.81
N GLY A 31 14.98 -9.66 -12.41
CA GLY A 31 15.43 -9.57 -11.02
C GLY A 31 14.75 -10.63 -10.14
N ASP A 32 14.48 -10.29 -8.89
CA ASP A 32 13.86 -11.13 -7.86
C ASP A 32 12.98 -10.29 -6.94
N LEU A 33 12.26 -10.93 -6.00
CA LEU A 33 11.44 -10.28 -4.97
C LEU A 33 12.10 -10.30 -3.58
N ALA A 34 13.43 -10.45 -3.51
CA ALA A 34 14.15 -10.42 -2.24
C ALA A 34 13.95 -9.07 -1.53
N ALA A 35 13.89 -9.08 -0.20
CA ALA A 35 13.63 -7.88 0.60
C ALA A 35 14.57 -6.69 0.28
N PRO A 36 15.89 -6.87 0.07
CA PRO A 36 16.77 -5.76 -0.29
C PRO A 36 16.37 -5.10 -1.62
N ARG A 37 15.94 -5.88 -2.62
CA ARG A 37 15.50 -5.34 -3.93
C ARG A 37 14.15 -4.64 -3.80
N LEU A 38 13.19 -5.22 -3.10
CA LEU A 38 11.89 -4.58 -2.87
C LEU A 38 12.07 -3.24 -2.16
N LEU A 39 12.87 -3.18 -1.11
CA LEU A 39 13.16 -1.93 -0.40
C LEU A 39 13.85 -0.90 -1.30
N ALA A 40 14.85 -1.31 -2.09
CA ALA A 40 15.51 -0.43 -3.05
C ALA A 40 14.55 0.11 -4.12
N ALA A 41 13.53 -0.68 -4.53
CA ALA A 41 12.49 -0.25 -5.45
C ALA A 41 11.57 0.80 -4.80
N TYR A 42 10.98 0.48 -3.64
CA TYR A 42 10.04 1.40 -2.96
C TYR A 42 10.69 2.73 -2.58
N GLN A 43 11.94 2.71 -2.11
CA GLN A 43 12.72 3.92 -1.82
C GLN A 43 12.99 4.80 -3.05
N ARG A 44 12.75 4.27 -4.25
CA ARG A 44 12.89 4.97 -5.54
C ARG A 44 11.57 5.17 -6.26
N GLY A 45 10.44 4.97 -5.60
CA GLY A 45 9.11 5.13 -6.17
C GLY A 45 8.77 4.08 -7.23
N ILE A 46 9.41 2.91 -7.16
CA ILE A 46 9.25 1.78 -8.07
C ILE A 46 8.53 0.66 -7.31
N PHE A 47 7.65 -0.06 -7.98
CA PHE A 47 6.94 -1.20 -7.41
C PHE A 47 6.83 -2.36 -8.42
N PRO A 48 6.74 -3.62 -7.95
CA PRO A 48 6.49 -4.77 -8.82
C PRO A 48 4.99 -4.91 -9.11
N TRP A 49 4.64 -5.20 -10.37
CA TRP A 49 3.28 -5.58 -10.75
C TRP A 49 3.33 -6.45 -12.02
N PHE A 50 2.94 -7.70 -11.90
CA PHE A 50 3.02 -8.73 -12.93
C PHE A 50 2.05 -9.87 -12.61
N SER A 51 1.73 -10.74 -13.59
CA SER A 51 0.88 -11.91 -13.35
C SER A 51 1.68 -13.08 -12.76
N PRO A 52 1.10 -13.91 -11.89
CA PRO A 52 1.78 -15.11 -11.37
C PRO A 52 2.30 -15.99 -12.49
N GLY A 53 3.55 -16.45 -12.36
CA GLY A 53 4.23 -17.28 -13.37
C GLY A 53 4.83 -16.49 -14.53
N GLU A 54 4.61 -15.19 -14.62
CA GLU A 54 5.23 -14.33 -15.60
C GLU A 54 6.53 -13.69 -15.06
N MET A 55 7.28 -13.04 -15.97
CA MET A 55 8.48 -12.29 -15.58
C MET A 55 8.10 -11.11 -14.72
N ILE A 56 8.85 -10.84 -13.66
CA ILE A 56 8.67 -9.69 -12.80
C ILE A 56 8.80 -8.41 -13.61
N LEU A 57 7.78 -7.55 -13.53
CA LEU A 57 7.76 -6.22 -14.14
C LEU A 57 7.78 -5.16 -13.05
N TRP A 58 8.58 -4.10 -13.27
CA TRP A 58 8.78 -3.00 -12.35
C TRP A 58 8.28 -1.70 -12.94
N TRP A 59 7.52 -0.94 -12.15
CA TRP A 59 6.74 0.20 -12.62
C TRP A 59 7.02 1.46 -11.82
N SER A 60 6.96 2.60 -12.51
CA SER A 60 6.92 3.95 -11.93
C SER A 60 6.07 4.85 -12.84
N PRO A 61 4.74 4.83 -12.69
CA PRO A 61 3.81 5.56 -13.57
C PRO A 61 3.89 7.08 -13.41
N ASP A 62 3.48 7.78 -14.47
CA ASP A 62 3.33 9.23 -14.53
C ASP A 62 2.03 9.56 -15.28
N PRO A 63 0.99 10.13 -14.62
CA PRO A 63 0.97 10.58 -13.22
C PRO A 63 0.99 9.45 -12.19
N ARG A 64 1.29 9.78 -10.93
CA ARG A 64 1.25 8.90 -9.77
C ARG A 64 0.01 9.19 -8.93
N ALA A 65 -0.75 8.16 -8.60
CA ALA A 65 -1.89 8.30 -7.69
C ALA A 65 -1.44 8.31 -6.22
N VAL A 66 -1.90 9.30 -5.48
CA VAL A 66 -1.59 9.45 -4.05
C VAL A 66 -2.83 9.87 -3.27
N LEU A 67 -2.84 9.55 -1.98
CA LEU A 67 -3.81 10.05 -1.03
C LEU A 67 -3.06 10.78 0.09
N PHE A 68 -3.37 12.05 0.30
CA PHE A 68 -2.97 12.75 1.52
C PHE A 68 -3.95 12.34 2.63
N PRO A 69 -3.51 11.67 3.71
CA PRO A 69 -4.43 11.13 4.72
C PRO A 69 -5.33 12.19 5.35
N LYS A 70 -4.86 13.46 5.40
CA LYS A 70 -5.63 14.61 5.89
C LYS A 70 -6.80 14.99 4.98
N ASP A 71 -6.70 14.66 3.70
CA ASP A 71 -7.70 14.98 2.67
C ASP A 71 -8.62 13.78 2.37
N LEU A 72 -8.57 12.74 3.21
CA LEU A 72 -9.41 11.55 3.06
C LEU A 72 -10.89 11.93 3.03
N HIS A 73 -11.57 11.61 1.94
CA HIS A 73 -12.99 11.86 1.78
C HIS A 73 -13.82 10.79 2.52
N ILE A 74 -14.57 11.21 3.53
CA ILE A 74 -15.49 10.36 4.28
C ILE A 74 -16.92 10.78 3.97
N SER A 75 -17.67 9.96 3.21
CA SER A 75 -19.06 10.23 2.86
C SER A 75 -19.97 10.30 4.10
N ARG A 76 -21.14 10.96 3.99
CA ARG A 76 -22.12 11.04 5.08
C ARG A 76 -22.58 9.66 5.55
N SER A 77 -22.79 8.72 4.62
CA SER A 77 -23.17 7.34 4.95
C SER A 77 -22.07 6.63 5.73
N MET A 78 -20.83 6.82 5.33
CA MET A 78 -19.67 6.20 5.99
C MET A 78 -19.43 6.78 7.39
N ARG A 79 -19.59 8.10 7.59
CA ARG A 79 -19.54 8.73 8.92
C ARG A 79 -20.63 8.17 9.86
N ARG A 80 -21.85 7.91 9.33
CA ARG A 80 -22.94 7.29 10.09
C ARG A 80 -22.63 5.85 10.43
N PHE A 81 -22.08 5.08 9.47
CA PHE A 81 -21.65 3.70 9.70
C PHE A 81 -20.60 3.62 10.82
N LEU A 82 -19.52 4.41 10.74
CA LEU A 82 -18.42 4.40 11.71
C LEU A 82 -18.87 4.70 13.15
N LYS A 83 -19.90 5.55 13.35
CA LYS A 83 -20.46 5.84 14.69
C LYS A 83 -21.13 4.63 15.35
N ARG A 84 -21.53 3.63 14.57
CA ARG A 84 -22.24 2.42 15.06
C ARG A 84 -21.53 1.15 14.59
N CYS A 85 -20.29 1.29 14.13
CA CYS A 85 -19.54 0.19 13.54
C CYS A 85 -19.40 -0.97 14.52
N PRO A 86 -19.87 -2.17 14.17
CA PRO A 86 -19.77 -3.34 15.03
C PRO A 86 -18.41 -4.03 14.92
N TYR A 87 -17.52 -3.50 14.09
CA TYR A 87 -16.21 -4.09 13.80
C TYR A 87 -15.17 -3.59 14.80
N HIS A 88 -14.18 -4.42 15.08
CA HIS A 88 -12.95 -3.98 15.72
C HIS A 88 -11.79 -4.03 14.74
N PHE A 89 -10.76 -3.23 15.02
CA PHE A 89 -9.65 -3.00 14.11
C PHE A 89 -8.35 -3.28 14.84
N THR A 90 -7.42 -3.94 14.15
CA THR A 90 -6.07 -4.18 14.64
C THR A 90 -5.02 -3.76 13.62
N LEU A 91 -3.80 -3.60 14.07
CA LEU A 91 -2.62 -3.34 13.28
C LEU A 91 -1.61 -4.47 13.51
N ASN A 92 -1.13 -5.10 12.45
CA ASN A 92 -0.06 -6.11 12.48
C ASN A 92 -0.36 -7.37 13.32
N HIS A 93 -1.62 -7.76 13.46
CA HIS A 93 -2.00 -8.98 14.18
C HIS A 93 -2.12 -10.21 13.27
N ALA A 94 -2.42 -10.01 11.97
CA ALA A 94 -2.69 -11.12 11.05
C ALA A 94 -2.25 -10.79 9.61
N PHE A 95 -1.01 -10.33 9.42
CA PHE A 95 -0.50 -9.90 8.12
C PHE A 95 -0.63 -10.99 7.04
N ALA A 96 -0.25 -12.23 7.36
CA ALA A 96 -0.33 -13.35 6.42
C ALA A 96 -1.77 -13.66 5.99
N ASP A 97 -2.74 -13.54 6.90
CA ASP A 97 -4.15 -13.74 6.58
C ASP A 97 -4.70 -12.61 5.72
N VAL A 98 -4.26 -11.34 5.96
CA VAL A 98 -4.66 -10.18 5.15
C VAL A 98 -4.15 -10.32 3.71
N ILE A 99 -2.86 -10.60 3.50
CA ILE A 99 -2.32 -10.73 2.14
C ILE A 99 -2.93 -11.91 1.40
N SER A 100 -3.14 -13.05 2.07
CA SER A 100 -3.82 -14.22 1.51
C SER A 100 -5.27 -13.90 1.13
N ALA A 101 -6.01 -13.16 1.97
CA ALA A 101 -7.36 -12.71 1.67
C ALA A 101 -7.39 -11.75 0.47
N CYS A 102 -6.42 -10.84 0.35
CA CYS A 102 -6.28 -9.97 -0.82
C CYS A 102 -6.03 -10.75 -2.11
N ALA A 103 -5.26 -11.84 -2.03
CA ALA A 103 -4.98 -12.72 -3.16
C ALA A 103 -6.21 -13.49 -3.62
N SER A 104 -7.04 -13.97 -2.69
CA SER A 104 -8.17 -14.87 -2.98
C SER A 104 -9.47 -14.19 -3.43
N GLN A 105 -9.61 -12.86 -3.29
CA GLN A 105 -10.87 -12.15 -3.56
C GLN A 105 -11.06 -11.63 -5.00
N ARG A 106 -10.21 -12.02 -5.95
CA ARG A 106 -10.29 -11.53 -7.34
C ARG A 106 -10.73 -12.63 -8.26
N ASP A 107 -11.97 -12.57 -8.76
CA ASP A 107 -12.55 -13.55 -9.70
C ASP A 107 -11.80 -13.60 -11.05
N GLU A 108 -11.14 -12.50 -11.45
CA GLU A 108 -10.38 -12.38 -12.72
C GLU A 108 -8.90 -12.74 -12.58
N GLY A 109 -8.48 -13.32 -11.45
CA GLY A 109 -7.08 -13.58 -11.14
C GLY A 109 -6.43 -12.48 -10.31
N THR A 110 -5.31 -12.83 -9.69
CA THR A 110 -4.57 -11.92 -8.80
C THR A 110 -3.11 -11.82 -9.23
N TRP A 111 -2.52 -10.66 -9.05
CA TRP A 111 -1.06 -10.48 -9.16
C TRP A 111 -0.30 -10.94 -7.89
N ILE A 112 -1.04 -11.22 -6.80
CA ILE A 112 -0.48 -11.62 -5.52
C ILE A 112 -0.30 -13.15 -5.51
N GLY A 113 0.71 -13.63 -6.24
CA GLY A 113 1.10 -15.04 -6.25
C GLY A 113 1.79 -15.47 -4.94
N ASP A 114 2.11 -16.77 -4.83
CA ASP A 114 2.75 -17.33 -3.63
C ASP A 114 4.11 -16.68 -3.36
N ASP A 115 4.88 -16.38 -4.40
CA ASP A 115 6.17 -15.70 -4.34
C ASP A 115 6.05 -14.27 -3.79
N VAL A 116 5.02 -13.54 -4.22
CA VAL A 116 4.68 -12.21 -3.70
C VAL A 116 4.27 -12.32 -2.24
N GLN A 117 3.37 -13.24 -1.89
CA GLN A 117 2.94 -13.44 -0.50
C GLN A 117 4.12 -13.73 0.43
N GLN A 118 4.99 -14.66 0.03
CA GLN A 118 6.18 -15.03 0.80
C GLN A 118 7.12 -13.83 1.00
N SER A 119 7.39 -13.07 -0.07
CA SER A 119 8.30 -11.92 -0.02
C SER A 119 7.78 -10.79 0.86
N TYR A 120 6.47 -10.51 0.80
CA TYR A 120 5.86 -9.47 1.64
C TYR A 120 5.69 -9.91 3.10
N CYS A 121 5.46 -11.21 3.37
CA CYS A 121 5.54 -11.75 4.73
C CYS A 121 6.96 -11.62 5.31
N GLN A 122 8.00 -11.79 4.48
CA GLN A 122 9.38 -11.55 4.91
C GLN A 122 9.61 -10.05 5.21
N LEU A 123 9.10 -9.14 4.37
CA LEU A 123 9.16 -7.70 4.65
C LEU A 123 8.42 -7.33 5.93
N HIS A 124 7.31 -8.00 6.23
CA HIS A 124 6.59 -7.82 7.50
C HIS A 124 7.44 -8.27 8.70
N ALA A 125 8.05 -9.45 8.62
CA ALA A 125 8.95 -9.94 9.68
C ALA A 125 10.17 -9.02 9.91
N LEU A 126 10.62 -8.30 8.87
CA LEU A 126 11.68 -7.30 8.94
C LEU A 126 11.19 -5.90 9.38
N GLY A 127 9.87 -5.71 9.60
CA GLY A 127 9.29 -4.45 10.06
C GLY A 127 9.05 -3.39 8.97
N TYR A 128 9.02 -3.77 7.69
CA TYR A 128 8.77 -2.86 6.58
C TYR A 128 7.36 -2.96 6.00
N ALA A 129 6.71 -4.12 6.09
CA ALA A 129 5.35 -4.32 5.63
C ALA A 129 4.38 -4.37 6.82
N HIS A 130 3.20 -3.77 6.66
CA HIS A 130 2.21 -3.64 7.73
C HIS A 130 0.81 -3.90 7.22
N SER A 131 -0.05 -4.41 8.10
CA SER A 131 -1.45 -4.69 7.81
C SER A 131 -2.39 -4.03 8.81
N VAL A 132 -3.57 -3.71 8.34
CA VAL A 132 -4.72 -3.36 9.17
C VAL A 132 -5.79 -4.39 8.96
N GLU A 133 -6.27 -4.97 10.02
CA GLU A 133 -7.30 -5.99 10.04
C GLU A 133 -8.64 -5.42 10.51
N VAL A 134 -9.72 -5.93 9.92
CA VAL A 134 -11.10 -5.65 10.34
C VAL A 134 -11.75 -6.95 10.74
N TRP A 135 -12.24 -6.98 11.95
CA TRP A 135 -12.82 -8.17 12.57
C TRP A 135 -14.30 -7.99 12.89
N SER A 136 -15.09 -9.00 12.60
CA SER A 136 -16.42 -9.20 13.18
C SER A 136 -16.36 -10.39 14.13
N LYS A 137 -16.46 -10.14 15.44
CA LYS A 137 -16.12 -11.15 16.46
C LYS A 137 -14.70 -11.66 16.26
N SER A 138 -14.51 -12.93 15.91
CA SER A 138 -13.22 -13.59 15.62
C SER A 138 -12.96 -13.79 14.13
N GLU A 139 -13.87 -13.33 13.24
CA GLU A 139 -13.73 -13.52 11.81
C GLU A 139 -13.06 -12.31 11.16
N LEU A 140 -12.02 -12.55 10.34
CA LEU A 140 -11.36 -11.53 9.54
C LEU A 140 -12.22 -11.21 8.30
N ILE A 141 -12.87 -10.04 8.31
CA ILE A 141 -13.87 -9.62 7.30
C ILE A 141 -13.40 -8.54 6.35
N GLY A 142 -12.22 -7.98 6.57
CA GLY A 142 -11.62 -6.97 5.73
C GLY A 142 -10.24 -6.59 6.21
N GLY A 143 -9.52 -5.84 5.40
CA GLY A 143 -8.20 -5.35 5.75
C GLY A 143 -7.49 -4.72 4.56
N LEU A 144 -6.31 -4.21 4.83
CA LEU A 144 -5.37 -3.70 3.85
C LEU A 144 -3.94 -4.02 4.29
N TYR A 145 -3.01 -4.04 3.34
CA TYR A 145 -1.60 -4.10 3.66
C TYR A 145 -0.79 -3.18 2.75
N GLY A 146 0.44 -2.89 3.15
CA GLY A 146 1.37 -2.07 2.37
C GLY A 146 2.74 -1.97 3.02
N ILE A 147 3.58 -1.14 2.40
CA ILE A 147 4.99 -0.95 2.76
C ILE A 147 5.19 0.44 3.37
N ALA A 148 5.87 0.51 4.50
CA ALA A 148 6.24 1.76 5.15
C ALA A 148 7.61 2.24 4.68
N ILE A 149 7.68 3.49 4.19
CA ILE A 149 8.92 4.16 3.81
C ILE A 149 8.97 5.52 4.52
N GLY A 150 9.48 5.54 5.74
CA GLY A 150 9.43 6.73 6.58
C GLY A 150 8.00 7.19 6.82
N LYS A 151 7.67 8.45 6.53
CA LYS A 151 6.32 9.02 6.67
C LYS A 151 5.41 8.76 5.47
N LEU A 152 5.81 7.91 4.54
CA LEU A 152 5.04 7.46 3.40
C LEU A 152 4.65 5.99 3.57
N PHE A 153 3.41 5.64 3.19
CA PHE A 153 2.91 4.27 3.15
C PHE A 153 2.49 3.91 1.73
N CYS A 154 3.09 2.89 1.14
CA CYS A 154 2.69 2.35 -0.15
C CYS A 154 1.56 1.33 0.07
N GLY A 155 0.32 1.70 -0.23
CA GLY A 155 -0.83 0.81 -0.13
C GLY A 155 -0.83 -0.20 -1.27
N GLU A 156 -0.68 -1.49 -0.95
CA GLU A 156 -0.55 -2.56 -1.96
C GLU A 156 -1.89 -3.13 -2.37
N SER A 157 -2.69 -3.53 -1.40
CA SER A 157 -3.99 -4.12 -1.66
C SER A 157 -4.91 -4.03 -0.45
N MET A 158 -6.21 -4.21 -0.70
CA MET A 158 -7.23 -4.33 0.33
C MET A 158 -8.30 -5.33 -0.10
N PHE A 159 -8.97 -5.92 0.89
CA PHE A 159 -10.08 -6.83 0.68
C PHE A 159 -11.27 -6.49 1.58
N SER A 160 -12.47 -6.95 1.21
CA SER A 160 -13.71 -6.71 1.95
C SER A 160 -14.68 -7.88 1.78
N ARG A 161 -14.97 -8.60 2.87
CA ARG A 161 -15.99 -9.68 2.92
C ARG A 161 -17.30 -9.22 3.53
N ALA A 162 -17.33 -7.98 4.03
CA ALA A 162 -18.53 -7.39 4.61
C ALA A 162 -18.65 -5.90 4.22
N ASP A 163 -19.84 -5.35 4.31
CA ASP A 163 -20.12 -3.97 3.95
C ASP A 163 -19.20 -2.98 4.68
N ASN A 164 -18.58 -2.11 3.88
CA ASN A 164 -17.69 -1.06 4.34
C ASN A 164 -16.42 -1.53 5.09
N ALA A 165 -16.11 -2.83 5.14
CA ALA A 165 -14.96 -3.31 5.91
C ALA A 165 -13.64 -2.70 5.43
N SER A 166 -13.30 -2.79 4.12
CA SER A 166 -12.07 -2.20 3.58
C SER A 166 -12.03 -0.68 3.69
N LYS A 167 -13.17 0.00 3.48
CA LYS A 167 -13.25 1.46 3.65
C LYS A 167 -12.98 1.86 5.10
N SER A 168 -13.56 1.15 6.06
CA SER A 168 -13.32 1.43 7.48
C SER A 168 -11.88 1.14 7.89
N ALA A 169 -11.25 0.08 7.33
CA ALA A 169 -9.82 -0.18 7.53
C ALA A 169 -8.98 1.02 7.13
N LEU A 170 -9.17 1.55 5.90
CA LEU A 170 -8.41 2.70 5.42
C LEU A 170 -8.66 3.95 6.27
N MET A 171 -9.90 4.20 6.68
CA MET A 171 -10.23 5.37 7.50
C MET A 171 -9.59 5.31 8.89
N VAL A 172 -9.64 4.15 9.52
CA VAL A 172 -9.00 3.93 10.82
C VAL A 172 -7.49 4.01 10.70
N PHE A 173 -6.93 3.44 9.62
CA PHE A 173 -5.51 3.55 9.31
C PHE A 173 -5.07 5.00 9.09
N CYS A 174 -5.74 5.76 8.25
CA CYS A 174 -5.42 7.17 8.02
C CYS A 174 -5.43 7.98 9.32
N HIS A 175 -6.44 7.77 10.17
CA HIS A 175 -6.51 8.43 11.47
C HIS A 175 -5.31 8.09 12.36
N HIS A 176 -4.96 6.79 12.45
CA HIS A 176 -3.79 6.35 13.19
C HIS A 176 -2.50 6.93 12.60
N PHE A 177 -2.33 6.80 11.28
CA PHE A 177 -1.12 7.22 10.56
C PHE A 177 -0.82 8.72 10.70
N ILE A 178 -1.86 9.58 10.59
CA ILE A 178 -1.73 11.02 10.85
C ILE A 178 -1.24 11.30 12.28
N ARG A 179 -1.83 10.63 13.27
CA ARG A 179 -1.45 10.81 14.69
C ARG A 179 -0.03 10.39 14.98
N GLN A 180 0.51 9.45 14.22
CA GLN A 180 1.89 8.97 14.33
C GLN A 180 2.88 9.78 13.47
N GLY A 181 2.40 10.79 12.74
CA GLY A 181 3.21 11.69 11.91
C GLY A 181 3.29 11.28 10.45
N GLY A 182 2.47 10.34 9.99
CA GLY A 182 2.39 9.94 8.58
C GLY A 182 1.77 11.04 7.71
N GLU A 183 2.26 11.19 6.47
CA GLU A 183 1.93 12.33 5.62
C GLU A 183 1.37 11.95 4.25
N LEU A 184 1.76 10.80 3.68
CA LEU A 184 1.41 10.43 2.31
C LEU A 184 1.13 8.93 2.18
N ILE A 185 0.07 8.59 1.45
CA ILE A 185 -0.21 7.21 0.99
C ILE A 185 -0.02 7.18 -0.51
N ASP A 186 0.88 6.33 -0.98
CA ASP A 186 1.07 6.02 -2.38
C ASP A 186 0.04 4.96 -2.80
N CYS A 187 -0.82 5.33 -3.76
CA CYS A 187 -1.85 4.45 -4.33
C CYS A 187 -1.45 3.94 -5.73
N GLN A 188 -0.24 4.21 -6.18
CA GLN A 188 0.39 3.84 -7.45
C GLN A 188 -0.40 4.32 -8.68
N VAL A 189 -1.58 3.74 -8.95
CA VAL A 189 -2.45 4.06 -10.09
C VAL A 189 -3.85 4.40 -9.58
N LEU A 190 -4.44 5.48 -10.11
CA LEU A 190 -5.77 5.92 -9.74
C LEU A 190 -6.84 4.96 -10.28
N ASN A 191 -7.79 4.60 -9.44
CA ASN A 191 -8.99 3.88 -9.83
C ASN A 191 -10.23 4.51 -9.18
N ALA A 192 -11.41 4.12 -9.63
CA ALA A 192 -12.68 4.70 -9.15
C ALA A 192 -12.85 4.58 -7.62
N HIS A 193 -12.33 3.48 -7.02
CA HIS A 193 -12.43 3.27 -5.58
C HIS A 193 -11.54 4.26 -4.82
N THR A 194 -10.25 4.35 -5.16
CA THR A 194 -9.30 5.26 -4.49
C THR A 194 -9.67 6.72 -4.74
N ALA A 195 -10.13 7.08 -5.96
CA ALA A 195 -10.65 8.40 -6.28
C ALA A 195 -11.83 8.80 -5.38
N SER A 196 -12.77 7.87 -5.13
CA SER A 196 -13.92 8.11 -4.24
C SER A 196 -13.53 8.37 -2.79
N LEU A 197 -12.32 7.98 -2.40
CA LEU A 197 -11.74 8.18 -1.07
C LEU A 197 -10.85 9.44 -0.99
N GLY A 198 -10.71 10.18 -2.09
CA GLY A 198 -9.94 11.44 -2.13
C GLY A 198 -8.52 11.29 -2.71
N ALA A 199 -8.16 10.13 -3.27
CA ALA A 199 -6.90 10.01 -3.98
C ALA A 199 -6.91 10.87 -5.25
N ILE A 200 -5.77 11.46 -5.55
CA ILE A 200 -5.53 12.33 -6.70
C ILE A 200 -4.30 11.89 -7.46
N GLU A 201 -4.22 12.30 -8.72
CA GLU A 201 -3.03 12.13 -9.52
C GLU A 201 -2.12 13.35 -9.42
N ILE A 202 -0.83 13.10 -9.21
CA ILE A 202 0.22 14.12 -9.20
C ILE A 202 1.31 13.74 -10.21
N PRO A 203 2.04 14.69 -10.79
CA PRO A 203 3.20 14.38 -11.64
C PRO A 203 4.22 13.54 -10.87
N ARG A 204 4.78 12.52 -11.52
CA ARG A 204 5.79 11.63 -10.90
C ARG A 204 6.96 12.40 -10.30
N ASN A 205 7.45 13.44 -10.96
CA ASN A 205 8.54 14.27 -10.44
C ASN A 205 8.18 14.97 -9.11
N PHE A 206 6.90 15.33 -8.92
CA PHE A 206 6.43 15.87 -7.64
C PHE A 206 6.37 14.76 -6.57
N PHE A 207 5.83 13.58 -6.91
CA PHE A 207 5.84 12.40 -6.04
C PHE A 207 7.27 12.05 -5.58
N MET A 208 8.24 12.02 -6.50
CA MET A 208 9.64 11.71 -6.18
C MET A 208 10.26 12.72 -5.20
N ARG A 209 9.91 14.00 -5.31
CA ARG A 209 10.33 15.02 -4.32
C ARG A 209 9.73 14.74 -2.93
N GLN A 210 8.42 14.42 -2.87
CA GLN A 210 7.77 14.04 -1.61
C GLN A 210 8.44 12.80 -1.00
N LEU A 211 8.64 11.75 -1.78
CA LEU A 211 9.30 10.52 -1.34
C LEU A 211 10.70 10.81 -0.78
N SER A 212 11.51 11.61 -1.47
CA SER A 212 12.87 11.95 -1.02
C SER A 212 12.91 12.70 0.33
N GLN A 213 11.87 13.47 0.65
CA GLN A 213 11.74 14.17 1.92
C GLN A 213 11.20 13.27 3.03
N LEU A 214 10.20 12.44 2.71
CA LEU A 214 9.45 11.65 3.69
C LEU A 214 10.16 10.35 4.10
N GLN A 215 10.92 9.73 3.19
CA GLN A 215 11.52 8.41 3.43
C GLN A 215 12.53 8.36 4.58
N PHE A 216 13.18 9.49 4.91
CA PHE A 216 14.14 9.58 6.01
C PHE A 216 13.54 10.24 7.26
N SER A 217 12.29 10.65 7.20
CA SER A 217 11.59 11.26 8.33
C SER A 217 11.01 10.18 9.23
N PRO A 218 11.37 10.09 10.51
CA PRO A 218 10.86 9.05 11.38
C PRO A 218 9.38 9.27 11.72
N LEU A 219 8.65 8.17 11.86
CA LEU A 219 7.37 8.12 12.53
C LEU A 219 7.58 7.93 14.04
N SER A 220 6.51 8.08 14.84
CA SER A 220 6.51 7.62 16.22
C SER A 220 6.94 6.14 16.29
N ALA A 221 7.75 5.78 17.30
CA ALA A 221 8.20 4.40 17.51
C ALA A 221 7.03 3.41 17.70
N GLU A 222 5.87 3.90 18.14
CA GLU A 222 4.67 3.09 18.37
C GLU A 222 3.82 2.89 17.11
N CYS A 223 4.15 3.58 16.00
CA CYS A 223 3.32 3.59 14.80
C CYS A 223 3.01 2.18 14.30
N TRP A 224 4.01 1.31 14.29
CA TRP A 224 3.90 -0.01 13.69
C TRP A 224 3.88 -1.17 14.72
N LEU A 225 3.79 -0.87 16.01
CA LEU A 225 3.60 -1.92 17.00
C LEU A 225 2.24 -2.59 16.85
N PRO A 226 2.13 -3.93 17.02
CA PRO A 226 0.86 -4.62 17.05
C PRO A 226 -0.06 -4.03 18.12
N GLN A 227 -1.24 -3.57 17.72
CA GLN A 227 -2.16 -2.86 18.60
C GLN A 227 -3.60 -2.87 18.06
N SER A 228 -4.56 -2.58 18.94
CA SER A 228 -5.93 -2.25 18.53
C SER A 228 -5.99 -0.80 18.01
N LEU A 229 -6.69 -0.60 16.92
CA LEU A 229 -6.95 0.72 16.36
C LEU A 229 -8.36 1.18 16.66
N ASN A 230 -8.50 2.45 17.04
CA ASN A 230 -9.80 3.05 17.34
C ASN A 230 -10.06 4.25 16.41
N PHE A 231 -11.27 4.30 15.88
CA PHE A 231 -11.76 5.50 15.20
C PHE A 231 -12.28 6.48 16.25
N SER A 232 -11.51 7.52 16.54
CA SER A 232 -12.01 8.64 17.34
C SER A 232 -12.86 9.56 16.45
N SER A 233 -14.09 9.85 16.85
CA SER A 233 -15.04 10.72 16.14
C SER A 233 -14.62 12.20 16.06
N THR A 234 -13.39 12.53 16.43
CA THR A 234 -12.85 13.90 16.52
C THR A 234 -12.14 14.35 15.21
N ILE A 235 -12.45 13.73 14.07
CA ILE A 235 -12.06 14.31 12.77
C ILE A 235 -13.22 15.20 12.32
N GLN A 236 -13.06 16.50 12.50
CA GLN A 236 -13.89 17.55 11.90
C GLN A 236 -13.64 17.64 10.42
#